data_afae051b88c7e013bc02bd691738231f
#
_entry.id   afae051b88c7e013bc02bd691738231f
#
_cell.length_a   1.000
_cell.length_b   1.000
_cell.length_c   1.000
_cell.angle_alpha   90.00
_cell.angle_beta   90.00
_cell.angle_gamma   90.00
#
_symmetry.space_group_name_H-M   'P 1'
#
loop_
_entity.id
_entity.type
_entity.pdbx_description
1 polymer ?
#
loop_
_entity_poly.entity_id
_entity_poly.type
_entity_poly.pdbx_seq_one_letter_code
_entity_poly.pdbx_strand_id
1 'polypeptide(L)'
;GATVCTPGGEPLCDACPARDFCRAHQTGRERELPVRAPKKARRREEKTVFLLVRECCAALRRRPEEGLLAGLWEYPHVEGKLDEHQAAAQLAAWGLTPHHWVRTISARHIFTHIEWHMTGYLVEVTGEGAADWVWLPPAQQRERAVPSAFEKFTRALDALGEGE
;
A
#
# COMPACT_ATOMS: atom_id res chain seq x y z
N GLY A 1 20.67 16.85 -17.35
CA GLY A 1 19.28 16.90 -17.82
C GLY A 1 18.32 17.28 -16.71
N ALA A 2 18.32 16.55 -15.61
CA ALA A 2 17.29 16.71 -14.55
C ALA A 2 17.36 18.06 -13.79
N THR A 3 18.47 18.79 -13.83
CA THR A 3 18.63 20.06 -13.12
C THR A 3 18.45 21.28 -14.02
N VAL A 4 18.52 21.11 -15.34
CA VAL A 4 18.49 22.19 -16.30
C VAL A 4 17.27 22.12 -17.21
N CYS A 5 16.88 20.90 -17.60
CA CYS A 5 15.74 20.66 -18.48
C CYS A 5 14.77 19.70 -17.77
N THR A 6 13.99 20.25 -16.83
CA THR A 6 13.01 19.46 -16.06
C THR A 6 11.71 19.33 -16.87
N PRO A 7 11.22 18.12 -17.06
CA PRO A 7 9.97 17.95 -17.79
C PRO A 7 8.78 18.59 -17.08
N GLY A 8 8.12 19.56 -17.73
CA GLY A 8 6.97 20.30 -17.19
C GLY A 8 7.31 21.52 -16.34
N GLY A 9 8.61 21.85 -16.22
CA GLY A 9 9.12 23.10 -15.67
C GLY A 9 9.61 24.03 -16.78
N GLU A 10 10.01 25.23 -16.41
CA GLU A 10 10.68 26.17 -17.31
C GLU A 10 12.09 25.64 -17.63
N PRO A 11 12.46 25.39 -18.88
CA PRO A 11 13.79 24.93 -19.23
C PRO A 11 14.81 26.05 -19.11
N LEU A 12 15.91 25.78 -18.41
CA LEU A 12 17.03 26.73 -18.25
C LEU A 12 18.01 26.59 -19.41
N CYS A 13 17.58 26.99 -20.63
CA CYS A 13 18.34 26.80 -21.85
C CYS A 13 19.69 27.53 -21.83
N ASP A 14 19.79 28.69 -21.21
CA ASP A 14 21.02 29.47 -21.13
C ASP A 14 22.11 28.78 -20.29
N ALA A 15 21.71 27.95 -19.32
CA ALA A 15 22.62 27.15 -18.50
C ALA A 15 22.82 25.72 -19.05
N CYS A 16 22.22 25.39 -20.19
CA CYS A 16 22.24 24.03 -20.73
C CYS A 16 23.52 23.75 -21.53
N PRO A 17 24.34 22.77 -21.15
CA PRO A 17 25.56 22.44 -21.89
C PRO A 17 25.29 21.84 -23.29
N ALA A 18 24.05 21.43 -23.57
CA ALA A 18 23.64 20.89 -24.86
C ALA A 18 22.87 21.92 -25.72
N ARG A 19 22.84 23.18 -25.32
CA ARG A 19 22.05 24.23 -26.00
C ARG A 19 22.27 24.29 -27.52
N ASP A 20 23.55 24.32 -27.94
CA ASP A 20 23.91 24.51 -29.34
C ASP A 20 23.52 23.31 -30.24
N PHE A 21 23.37 22.15 -29.65
CA PHE A 21 22.96 20.91 -30.32
C PHE A 21 21.49 20.56 -30.08
N CYS A 22 20.78 21.35 -29.26
CA CYS A 22 19.42 21.06 -28.89
C CYS A 22 18.43 21.44 -30.00
N ARG A 23 17.85 20.44 -30.65
CA ARG A 23 16.86 20.65 -31.70
C ARG A 23 15.61 21.38 -31.19
N ALA A 24 15.18 21.14 -29.95
CA ALA A 24 14.06 21.86 -29.36
C ALA A 24 14.36 23.36 -29.27
N HIS A 25 15.57 23.72 -28.82
CA HIS A 25 16.01 25.11 -28.73
C HIS A 25 16.14 25.77 -30.11
N GLN A 26 16.73 25.08 -31.09
CA GLN A 26 16.87 25.59 -32.46
C GLN A 26 15.52 25.83 -33.15
N THR A 27 14.48 25.13 -32.72
CA THR A 27 13.12 25.27 -33.32
C THR A 27 12.14 26.03 -32.40
N GLY A 28 12.59 26.59 -31.26
CA GLY A 28 11.75 27.32 -30.33
C GLY A 28 10.65 26.50 -29.65
N ARG A 29 10.85 25.17 -29.53
CA ARG A 29 9.84 24.21 -29.03
C ARG A 29 10.20 23.61 -27.70
N GLU A 30 11.01 24.25 -26.90
CA GLU A 30 11.52 23.74 -25.62
C GLU A 30 10.40 23.42 -24.64
N ARG A 31 9.32 24.22 -24.69
CA ARG A 31 8.16 24.04 -23.80
C ARG A 31 7.20 22.96 -24.26
N GLU A 32 7.23 22.61 -25.53
CA GLU A 32 6.37 21.59 -26.13
C GLU A 32 6.98 20.18 -26.01
N LEU A 33 8.27 20.09 -25.78
CA LEU A 33 9.01 18.83 -25.77
C LEU A 33 9.51 18.46 -24.36
N PRO A 34 9.55 17.19 -24.00
CA PRO A 34 9.06 16.03 -24.77
C PRO A 34 7.52 16.00 -24.86
N VAL A 35 6.99 15.61 -26.01
CA VAL A 35 5.56 15.34 -26.14
C VAL A 35 5.19 14.17 -25.23
N ARG A 36 4.35 14.43 -24.24
CA ARG A 36 3.92 13.40 -23.31
C ARG A 36 2.57 12.83 -23.72
N ALA A 37 2.53 11.52 -23.87
CA ALA A 37 1.24 10.85 -23.97
C ALA A 37 0.41 11.12 -22.71
N PRO A 38 -0.91 11.30 -22.82
CA PRO A 38 -1.78 11.43 -21.67
C PRO A 38 -1.59 10.23 -20.74
N LYS A 39 -1.45 10.49 -19.43
CA LYS A 39 -1.32 9.42 -18.44
C LYS A 39 -2.58 8.58 -18.48
N LYS A 40 -2.43 7.26 -18.69
CA LYS A 40 -3.54 6.33 -18.54
C LYS A 40 -4.08 6.43 -17.10
N ALA A 41 -5.41 6.41 -16.94
CA ALA A 41 -6.03 6.34 -15.64
C ALA A 41 -5.54 5.10 -14.90
N ARG A 42 -5.24 5.23 -13.60
CA ARG A 42 -4.86 4.08 -12.76
C ARG A 42 -6.08 3.20 -12.55
N ARG A 43 -5.86 1.89 -12.55
CA ARG A 43 -6.88 0.94 -12.12
C ARG A 43 -7.07 1.11 -10.61
N ARG A 44 -8.30 1.37 -10.19
CA ARG A 44 -8.68 1.45 -8.78
C ARG A 44 -9.06 0.06 -8.28
N GLU A 45 -8.48 -0.33 -7.17
CA GLU A 45 -8.81 -1.57 -6.46
C GLU A 45 -9.21 -1.24 -5.03
N GLU A 46 -10.33 -1.82 -4.60
CA GLU A 46 -10.78 -1.72 -3.22
C GLU A 46 -10.40 -3.00 -2.48
N LYS A 47 -9.93 -2.85 -1.25
CA LYS A 47 -9.51 -3.98 -0.41
C LYS A 47 -9.98 -3.77 1.02
N THR A 48 -10.41 -4.86 1.63
CA THR A 48 -10.66 -4.91 3.08
C THR A 48 -9.51 -5.63 3.76
N VAL A 49 -8.81 -4.94 4.63
CA VAL A 49 -7.62 -5.42 5.35
C VAL A 49 -8.02 -5.76 6.78
N PHE A 50 -7.56 -6.89 7.29
CA PHE A 50 -7.84 -7.35 8.64
C PHE A 50 -6.56 -7.31 9.48
N LEU A 51 -6.55 -6.45 10.49
CA LEU A 51 -5.53 -6.38 11.52
C LEU A 51 -6.00 -7.22 12.68
N LEU A 52 -5.69 -8.51 12.64
CA LEU A 52 -6.19 -9.49 13.57
C LEU A 52 -5.23 -9.62 14.72
N VAL A 53 -5.72 -9.47 15.94
CA VAL A 53 -4.93 -9.58 17.18
C VAL A 53 -5.44 -10.74 18.01
N ARG A 54 -4.52 -11.57 18.46
CA ARG A 54 -4.76 -12.68 19.39
C ARG A 54 -3.59 -12.78 20.36
N GLU A 55 -3.86 -12.71 21.68
CA GLU A 55 -2.82 -12.85 22.71
C GLU A 55 -1.57 -11.98 22.43
N CYS A 56 -1.76 -10.70 22.14
CA CYS A 56 -0.72 -9.73 21.78
C CYS A 56 0.04 -10.05 20.49
N CYS A 57 -0.37 -11.04 19.70
CA CYS A 57 0.19 -11.37 18.40
C CYS A 57 -0.73 -10.91 17.28
N ALA A 58 -0.18 -10.41 16.17
CA ALA A 58 -0.97 -10.11 14.99
C ALA A 58 -0.70 -11.11 13.86
N ALA A 59 -1.73 -11.36 13.05
CA ALA A 59 -1.65 -12.25 11.93
C ALA A 59 -0.99 -11.58 10.73
N LEU A 60 -0.03 -12.26 10.14
CA LEU A 60 0.56 -11.93 8.85
C LEU A 60 0.54 -13.18 7.95
N ARG A 61 0.50 -12.94 6.65
CA ARG A 61 0.72 -13.98 5.65
C ARG A 61 1.78 -13.56 4.64
N ARG A 62 2.40 -14.52 3.99
CA ARG A 62 3.35 -14.25 2.92
C ARG A 62 2.62 -14.18 1.58
N ARG A 63 2.92 -13.16 0.78
CA ARG A 63 2.41 -13.05 -0.57
C ARG A 63 3.00 -14.12 -1.47
N PRO A 64 2.27 -14.53 -2.53
CA PRO A 64 2.83 -15.40 -3.56
C PRO A 64 4.14 -14.85 -4.11
N GLU A 65 4.98 -15.72 -4.66
CA GLU A 65 6.28 -15.34 -5.25
C GLU A 65 6.13 -14.59 -6.58
N GLU A 66 4.91 -14.40 -7.07
CA GLU A 66 4.59 -13.69 -8.31
C GLU A 66 3.62 -12.54 -8.08
N GLY A 67 3.68 -11.54 -8.97
CA GLY A 67 2.78 -10.39 -8.96
C GLY A 67 3.27 -9.21 -8.15
N LEU A 68 2.36 -8.26 -7.88
CA LEU A 68 2.67 -7.03 -7.15
C LEU A 68 3.09 -7.34 -5.71
N LEU A 69 4.25 -6.82 -5.28
CA LEU A 69 4.81 -7.01 -3.94
C LEU A 69 5.08 -8.50 -3.61
N ALA A 70 5.50 -9.30 -4.59
CA ALA A 70 5.77 -10.73 -4.46
C ALA A 70 6.72 -11.06 -3.30
N GLY A 71 6.45 -12.14 -2.59
CA GLY A 71 7.27 -12.67 -1.50
C GLY A 71 7.32 -11.83 -0.22
N LEU A 72 6.71 -10.62 -0.21
CA LEU A 72 6.64 -9.78 0.99
C LEU A 72 5.53 -10.24 1.93
N TRP A 73 5.57 -9.74 3.15
CA TRP A 73 4.56 -10.02 4.16
C TRP A 73 3.40 -9.01 4.07
N GLU A 74 2.20 -9.47 4.38
CA GLU A 74 1.00 -8.62 4.37
C GLU A 74 0.02 -9.02 5.47
N TYR A 75 -0.87 -8.09 5.80
CA TYR A 75 -2.04 -8.41 6.62
C TYR A 75 -3.06 -9.20 5.78
N PRO A 76 -3.78 -10.16 6.38
CA PRO A 76 -4.90 -10.80 5.71
C PRO A 76 -5.85 -9.77 5.12
N HIS A 77 -6.24 -9.96 3.86
CA HIS A 77 -7.18 -9.06 3.20
C HIS A 77 -7.98 -9.79 2.12
N VAL A 78 -9.07 -9.20 1.72
CA VAL A 78 -9.89 -9.62 0.59
C VAL A 78 -10.12 -8.46 -0.37
N GLU A 79 -10.44 -8.78 -1.60
CA GLU A 79 -10.84 -7.80 -2.61
C GLU A 79 -12.22 -7.23 -2.27
N GLY A 80 -12.40 -5.95 -2.58
CA GLY A 80 -13.63 -5.22 -2.33
C GLY A 80 -13.67 -4.53 -0.96
N LYS A 81 -14.68 -3.68 -0.81
CA LYS A 81 -14.96 -2.96 0.44
C LYS A 81 -16.10 -3.68 1.17
N LEU A 82 -15.77 -4.40 2.22
CA LEU A 82 -16.73 -5.02 3.11
C LEU A 82 -17.20 -4.02 4.18
N ASP A 83 -18.46 -4.11 4.55
CA ASP A 83 -18.97 -3.53 5.79
C ASP A 83 -18.64 -4.44 6.99
N GLU A 84 -18.95 -4.01 8.19
CA GLU A 84 -18.62 -4.75 9.43
C GLU A 84 -19.32 -6.11 9.50
N HIS A 85 -20.56 -6.21 9.03
CA HIS A 85 -21.31 -7.47 9.00
C HIS A 85 -20.66 -8.47 8.02
N GLN A 86 -20.31 -8.02 6.82
CA GLN A 86 -19.61 -8.82 5.82
C GLN A 86 -18.21 -9.21 6.29
N ALA A 87 -17.52 -8.30 6.97
CA ALA A 87 -16.21 -8.55 7.56
C ALA A 87 -16.31 -9.63 8.66
N ALA A 88 -17.33 -9.60 9.52
CA ALA A 88 -17.57 -10.64 10.51
C ALA A 88 -17.84 -12.00 9.87
N ALA A 89 -18.63 -12.04 8.79
CA ALA A 89 -18.87 -13.28 8.04
C ALA A 89 -17.58 -13.82 7.40
N GLN A 90 -16.70 -12.93 6.92
CA GLN A 90 -15.39 -13.31 6.38
C GLN A 90 -14.47 -13.90 7.47
N LEU A 91 -14.46 -13.30 8.67
CA LEU A 91 -13.71 -13.86 9.82
C LEU A 91 -14.20 -15.25 10.18
N ALA A 92 -15.52 -15.44 10.26
CA ALA A 92 -16.12 -16.76 10.52
C ALA A 92 -15.71 -17.79 9.44
N ALA A 93 -15.69 -17.40 8.18
CA ALA A 93 -15.25 -18.28 7.07
C ALA A 93 -13.77 -18.68 7.20
N TRP A 94 -12.94 -17.88 7.86
CA TRP A 94 -11.55 -18.20 8.18
C TRP A 94 -11.39 -18.95 9.52
N GLY A 95 -12.48 -19.33 10.17
CA GLY A 95 -12.45 -20.03 11.46
C GLY A 95 -12.09 -19.14 12.64
N LEU A 96 -12.35 -17.83 12.52
CA LEU A 96 -12.10 -16.84 13.54
C LEU A 96 -13.41 -16.33 14.15
N THR A 97 -13.37 -16.07 15.45
CA THR A 97 -14.47 -15.44 16.19
C THR A 97 -14.01 -14.06 16.69
N PRO A 98 -14.61 -12.96 16.21
CA PRO A 98 -14.29 -11.62 16.70
C PRO A 98 -14.86 -11.43 18.12
N HIS A 99 -14.06 -10.84 19.01
CA HIS A 99 -14.48 -10.46 20.37
C HIS A 99 -14.69 -8.97 20.48
N HIS A 100 -13.76 -8.19 19.92
CA HIS A 100 -13.74 -6.75 20.05
C HIS A 100 -13.29 -6.09 18.76
N TRP A 101 -14.15 -5.24 18.22
CA TRP A 101 -13.84 -4.36 17.09
C TRP A 101 -13.22 -3.08 17.63
N VAL A 102 -11.90 -2.98 17.56
CA VAL A 102 -11.16 -1.88 18.18
C VAL A 102 -11.33 -0.60 17.38
N ARG A 103 -11.14 -0.71 16.05
CA ARG A 103 -11.12 0.48 15.20
C ARG A 103 -11.21 0.14 13.71
N THR A 104 -11.85 1.05 12.94
CA THR A 104 -11.80 1.04 11.46
C THR A 104 -10.79 2.08 10.97
N ILE A 105 -10.00 1.72 9.97
CA ILE A 105 -8.91 2.52 9.42
C ILE A 105 -9.06 2.60 7.92
N SER A 106 -9.03 3.81 7.34
CA SER A 106 -8.98 3.98 5.90
C SER A 106 -7.57 4.35 5.45
N ALA A 107 -7.09 3.68 4.42
CA ALA A 107 -5.80 3.97 3.80
C ALA A 107 -5.92 3.99 2.28
N ARG A 108 -4.98 4.70 1.64
CA ARG A 108 -4.86 4.76 0.19
C ARG A 108 -3.38 4.65 -0.17
N HIS A 109 -3.08 3.82 -1.15
CA HIS A 109 -1.73 3.72 -1.68
C HIS A 109 -1.73 3.75 -3.20
N ILE A 110 -0.77 4.48 -3.78
CA ILE A 110 -0.69 4.70 -5.22
C ILE A 110 0.57 4.03 -5.75
N PHE A 111 0.36 3.06 -6.61
CA PHE A 111 1.41 2.46 -7.44
C PHE A 111 1.44 3.12 -8.84
N THR A 112 2.35 2.73 -9.70
CA THR A 112 2.48 3.30 -11.05
C THR A 112 1.18 3.17 -11.86
N HIS A 113 0.53 2.01 -11.83
CA HIS A 113 -0.64 1.70 -12.66
C HIS A 113 -1.89 1.34 -11.86
N ILE A 114 -1.77 1.18 -10.55
CA ILE A 114 -2.84 0.72 -9.65
C ILE A 114 -2.92 1.69 -8.47
N GLU A 115 -4.12 1.89 -7.98
CA GLU A 115 -4.41 2.64 -6.77
C GLU A 115 -5.25 1.78 -5.83
N TRP A 116 -4.73 1.47 -4.65
CA TRP A 116 -5.46 0.73 -3.63
C TRP A 116 -6.21 1.69 -2.71
N HIS A 117 -7.50 1.44 -2.57
CA HIS A 117 -8.36 2.03 -1.54
C HIS A 117 -8.66 0.96 -0.51
N MET A 118 -8.16 1.13 0.70
CA MET A 118 -8.20 0.10 1.71
C MET A 118 -9.04 0.53 2.90
N THR A 119 -9.94 -0.35 3.33
CA THR A 119 -10.64 -0.27 4.61
C THR A 119 -10.05 -1.35 5.51
N GLY A 120 -9.47 -0.96 6.63
CA GLY A 120 -8.88 -1.88 7.59
C GLY A 120 -9.73 -1.98 8.84
N TYR A 121 -9.90 -3.20 9.33
CA TYR A 121 -10.54 -3.50 10.62
C TYR A 121 -9.49 -4.03 11.58
N LEU A 122 -9.30 -3.34 12.69
CA LEU A 122 -8.49 -3.80 13.82
C LEU A 122 -9.43 -4.53 14.77
N VAL A 123 -9.23 -5.85 14.91
CA VAL A 123 -10.15 -6.76 15.59
C VAL A 123 -9.38 -7.74 16.47
N GLU A 124 -9.81 -7.87 17.71
CA GLU A 124 -9.38 -8.95 18.58
C GLU A 124 -10.20 -10.20 18.30
N VAL A 125 -9.52 -11.33 18.10
CA VAL A 125 -10.14 -12.59 17.66
C VAL A 125 -9.65 -13.79 18.45
N THR A 126 -10.43 -14.87 18.43
CA THR A 126 -9.99 -16.24 18.75
C THR A 126 -10.11 -17.15 17.54
N GLY A 127 -9.43 -18.28 17.58
CA GLY A 127 -9.36 -19.25 16.48
C GLY A 127 -7.98 -19.27 15.84
N GLU A 128 -7.78 -20.22 14.92
CA GLU A 128 -6.47 -20.45 14.30
C GLU A 128 -6.26 -19.60 13.05
N GLY A 129 -7.33 -19.29 12.32
CA GLY A 129 -7.25 -18.65 11.01
C GLY A 129 -6.79 -19.63 9.91
N ALA A 130 -6.35 -19.08 8.77
CA ALA A 130 -5.86 -19.91 7.68
C ALA A 130 -4.48 -20.51 7.99
N ALA A 131 -4.22 -21.72 7.48
CA ALA A 131 -3.02 -22.49 7.79
C ALA A 131 -1.69 -21.86 7.34
N ASP A 132 -1.74 -20.94 6.37
CA ASP A 132 -0.61 -20.19 5.83
C ASP A 132 -0.32 -18.90 6.60
N TRP A 133 -1.09 -18.59 7.64
CA TRP A 133 -0.88 -17.41 8.48
C TRP A 133 0.09 -17.69 9.61
N VAL A 134 0.85 -16.66 9.97
CA VAL A 134 1.72 -16.67 11.15
C VAL A 134 1.24 -15.59 12.12
N TRP A 135 1.18 -15.97 13.38
CA TRP A 135 0.85 -15.05 14.48
C TRP A 135 2.15 -14.60 15.13
N LEU A 136 2.45 -13.33 15.03
CA LEU A 136 3.73 -12.77 15.46
C LEU A 136 3.54 -11.68 16.51
N PRO A 137 4.35 -11.70 17.59
CA PRO A 137 4.39 -10.58 18.52
C PRO A 137 5.00 -9.33 17.86
N PRO A 138 4.76 -8.11 18.38
CA PRO A 138 5.17 -6.85 17.75
C PRO A 138 6.65 -6.79 17.36
N ALA A 139 7.56 -7.30 18.19
CA ALA A 139 8.98 -7.33 17.89
C ALA A 139 9.30 -8.11 16.60
N GLN A 140 8.70 -9.28 16.44
CA GLN A 140 8.92 -10.12 15.25
C GLN A 140 8.20 -9.59 14.01
N GLN A 141 7.08 -8.88 14.18
CA GLN A 141 6.42 -8.21 13.04
C GLN A 141 7.30 -7.14 12.42
N ARG A 142 8.02 -6.35 13.23
CA ARG A 142 8.95 -5.30 12.76
C ARG A 142 10.13 -5.85 11.97
N GLU A 143 10.49 -7.11 12.18
CA GLU A 143 11.53 -7.81 11.40
C GLU A 143 11.03 -8.28 10.03
N ARG A 144 9.73 -8.26 9.79
CA ARG A 144 9.14 -8.68 8.53
C ARG A 144 9.07 -7.53 7.53
N ALA A 145 9.38 -7.85 6.28
CA ALA A 145 9.29 -6.88 5.18
C ALA A 145 7.82 -6.67 4.78
N VAL A 146 7.09 -5.86 5.55
CA VAL A 146 5.73 -5.42 5.23
C VAL A 146 5.82 -4.17 4.36
N PRO A 147 5.16 -4.14 3.18
CA PRO A 147 5.20 -3.00 2.28
C PRO A 147 4.69 -1.70 2.90
N SER A 148 5.26 -0.57 2.49
CA SER A 148 4.81 0.77 2.90
C SER A 148 3.34 1.06 2.54
N ALA A 149 2.76 0.31 1.61
CA ALA A 149 1.32 0.36 1.33
C ALA A 149 0.46 0.08 2.58
N PHE A 150 0.98 -0.69 3.53
CA PHE A 150 0.32 -1.04 4.79
C PHE A 150 0.81 -0.21 5.99
N GLU A 151 1.68 0.77 5.81
CA GLU A 151 2.30 1.54 6.90
C GLU A 151 1.28 2.11 7.90
N LYS A 152 0.15 2.64 7.41
CA LYS A 152 -0.90 3.18 8.27
C LYS A 152 -1.52 2.12 9.19
N PHE A 153 -1.59 0.90 8.72
CA PHE A 153 -2.09 -0.24 9.47
C PHE A 153 -1.06 -0.73 10.49
N THR A 154 0.21 -0.80 10.09
CA THR A 154 1.31 -1.14 11.01
C THR A 154 1.38 -0.17 12.19
N ARG A 155 1.32 1.14 11.93
CA ARG A 155 1.27 2.16 12.99
C ARG A 155 0.06 2.01 13.92
N ALA A 156 -1.07 1.56 13.39
CA ALA A 156 -2.26 1.34 14.20
C ALA A 156 -2.14 0.14 15.13
N LEU A 157 -1.41 -0.89 14.72
CA LEU A 157 -1.07 -2.04 15.57
C LEU A 157 -0.02 -1.68 16.63
N ASP A 158 1.01 -0.92 16.24
CA ASP A 158 2.05 -0.46 17.17
C ASP A 158 1.44 0.36 18.32
N ALA A 159 0.49 1.25 17.98
CA ALA A 159 -0.20 2.07 18.98
C ALA A 159 -1.08 1.26 19.96
N LEU A 160 -1.51 0.06 19.59
CA LEU A 160 -2.24 -0.84 20.49
C LEU A 160 -1.31 -1.43 21.58
N GLY A 161 -0.06 -1.75 21.21
CA GLY A 161 0.93 -2.33 22.12
C GLY A 161 1.61 -1.32 23.06
N GLU A 162 1.48 -0.01 22.80
CA GLU A 162 2.07 1.06 23.62
C GLU A 162 1.09 1.57 24.69
N GLY A 163 -0.13 1.06 24.75
CA GLY A 163 -1.21 1.50 25.64
C GLY A 163 -1.44 0.61 26.88
N GLU A 164 -0.57 -0.38 27.14
CA GLU A 164 -0.59 -1.20 28.37
C GLU A 164 0.46 -0.79 29.39
#